data_e441eebd32e830fe7c19946ed61c855d
#
_entry.id   e441eebd32e830fe7c19946ed61c855d
#
_cell.length_a   1.000
_cell.length_b   1.000
_cell.length_c   1.000
_cell.angle_alpha   90.00
_cell.angle_beta   90.00
_cell.angle_gamma   90.00
#
_symmetry.space_group_name_H-M   'P 1'
#
loop_
_entity.id
_entity.type
_entity.pdbx_description
1 polymer ?
#
loop_
_entity_poly.entity_id
_entity_poly.type
_entity_poly.pdbx_seq_one_letter_code
_entity_poly.pdbx_strand_id
1 'polypeptide(L)'
;RKDSDLIGPHGIDLIKRTDGQYQLAVVSHLPDERIEMYKLFKEDQTWNLEWKGCVSTENKYYLNDVSLTDSGSFYATHMFPRNFSMEKWILAYYFKFNTGFVIKWEKKNGFTELRYTSGAYPNGLSYDPEKNYLAVNYNLGDSTSLYDLESKQHLAIYKTNSPDNIVLQDNDYWVVSHDSNIYDYARCGLNENCTLPWSISILNR
;
A
#
# COMPACT_ATOMS: atom_id res chain seq x y z
N ARG A 1 3.93 15.33 -20.64
CA ARG A 1 3.13 15.58 -19.44
C ARG A 1 3.17 17.08 -19.19
N LYS A 2 2.07 17.83 -19.40
CA LYS A 2 2.09 19.30 -19.36
C LYS A 2 1.90 19.94 -17.98
N ASP A 3 1.43 19.20 -16.95
CA ASP A 3 1.14 19.73 -15.61
C ASP A 3 1.73 18.87 -14.50
N SER A 4 2.86 18.25 -14.73
CA SER A 4 3.17 17.04 -14.01
C SER A 4 4.57 16.94 -13.48
N ASP A 5 5.23 18.02 -13.29
CA ASP A 5 6.51 18.02 -12.59
C ASP A 5 6.31 17.84 -11.06
N LEU A 6 5.04 17.86 -10.62
CA LEU A 6 4.67 17.57 -9.24
C LEU A 6 4.19 16.12 -9.13
N ILE A 7 5.02 15.28 -8.58
CA ILE A 7 4.68 13.93 -8.12
C ILE A 7 4.92 13.87 -6.63
N GLY A 8 3.95 13.35 -5.87
CA GLY A 8 4.09 13.07 -4.44
C GLY A 8 4.12 11.55 -4.24
N PRO A 9 5.24 10.88 -4.55
CA PRO A 9 5.28 9.43 -4.55
C PRO A 9 5.18 8.88 -3.13
N HIS A 10 4.47 7.75 -3.00
CA HIS A 10 4.34 7.00 -1.76
C HIS A 10 4.60 5.50 -2.04
N GLY A 11 3.63 4.61 -1.84
CA GLY A 11 3.77 3.19 -2.11
C GLY A 11 4.01 2.87 -3.59
N ILE A 12 4.75 1.80 -3.86
CA ILE A 12 5.10 1.37 -5.22
C ILE A 12 4.99 -0.15 -5.34
N ASP A 13 4.64 -0.61 -6.53
CA ASP A 13 4.72 -2.04 -6.87
C ASP A 13 5.27 -2.23 -8.28
N LEU A 14 6.16 -3.20 -8.43
CA LEU A 14 6.79 -3.58 -9.69
C LEU A 14 6.56 -5.07 -9.95
N ILE A 15 5.83 -5.37 -11.03
CA ILE A 15 5.62 -6.74 -11.46
C ILE A 15 6.23 -6.99 -12.84
N LYS A 16 6.61 -8.26 -13.08
CA LYS A 16 6.84 -8.77 -14.42
C LYS A 16 5.57 -9.48 -14.87
N ARG A 17 4.92 -8.93 -15.88
CA ARG A 17 3.66 -9.46 -16.42
C ARG A 17 3.90 -10.76 -17.19
N THR A 18 2.83 -11.51 -17.42
CA THR A 18 2.85 -12.74 -18.23
C THR A 18 3.30 -12.53 -19.67
N ASP A 19 3.12 -11.30 -20.22
CA ASP A 19 3.64 -10.91 -21.53
C ASP A 19 5.14 -10.55 -21.54
N GLY A 20 5.82 -10.72 -20.39
CA GLY A 20 7.25 -10.47 -20.19
C GLY A 20 7.62 -9.01 -19.96
N GLN A 21 6.66 -8.08 -20.03
CA GLN A 21 6.91 -6.66 -19.76
C GLN A 21 6.91 -6.38 -18.27
N TYR A 22 7.73 -5.40 -17.85
CA TYR A 22 7.70 -4.90 -16.47
C TYR A 22 6.76 -3.70 -16.37
N GLN A 23 5.89 -3.72 -15.37
CA GLN A 23 4.97 -2.64 -15.05
C GLN A 23 5.23 -2.15 -13.63
N LEU A 24 5.42 -0.84 -13.49
CA LEU A 24 5.55 -0.15 -12.20
C LEU A 24 4.29 0.68 -11.95
N ALA A 25 3.71 0.55 -10.78
CA ALA A 25 2.70 1.45 -10.23
C ALA A 25 3.30 2.28 -9.11
N VAL A 26 2.86 3.53 -9.00
CA VAL A 26 3.28 4.46 -7.95
C VAL A 26 2.07 5.21 -7.43
N VAL A 27 1.79 5.10 -6.15
CA VAL A 27 0.84 6.01 -5.47
C VAL A 27 1.39 7.42 -5.55
N SER A 28 0.59 8.39 -5.96
CA SER A 28 0.96 9.80 -5.97
C SER A 28 -0.13 10.65 -5.34
N HIS A 29 0.28 11.51 -4.39
CA HIS A 29 -0.60 12.47 -3.72
C HIS A 29 -0.72 13.80 -4.45
N LEU A 30 0.14 14.04 -5.45
CA LEU A 30 0.19 15.30 -6.19
C LEU A 30 0.05 15.07 -7.70
N PRO A 31 -0.63 15.99 -8.40
CA PRO A 31 -1.42 17.14 -7.91
C PRO A 31 -2.77 16.72 -7.30
N ASP A 32 -3.21 15.50 -7.51
CA ASP A 32 -4.38 14.84 -6.93
C ASP A 32 -4.03 13.38 -6.62
N GLU A 33 -4.91 12.73 -5.86
CA GLU A 33 -4.73 11.34 -5.43
C GLU A 33 -4.90 10.37 -6.59
N ARG A 34 -3.83 9.67 -6.98
CA ARG A 34 -3.80 8.80 -8.16
C ARG A 34 -2.77 7.68 -8.08
N ILE A 35 -2.93 6.69 -8.94
CA ILE A 35 -1.90 5.70 -9.23
C ILE A 35 -1.28 6.02 -10.59
N GLU A 36 0.01 6.32 -10.60
CA GLU A 36 0.80 6.51 -11.80
C GLU A 36 1.29 5.17 -12.33
N MET A 37 1.17 4.96 -13.64
CA MET A 37 1.54 3.72 -14.30
C MET A 37 2.70 3.93 -15.23
N TYR A 38 3.73 3.10 -15.12
CA TYR A 38 4.92 3.13 -15.96
C TYR A 38 5.21 1.76 -16.54
N LYS A 39 5.80 1.74 -17.75
CA LYS A 39 6.50 0.60 -18.31
C LYS A 39 7.98 0.74 -17.97
N LEU A 40 8.56 -0.28 -17.35
CA LEU A 40 10.00 -0.40 -17.17
C LEU A 40 10.55 -1.32 -18.25
N PHE A 41 11.60 -0.90 -18.94
CA PHE A 41 12.22 -1.67 -20.01
C PHE A 41 13.72 -1.40 -20.09
N LYS A 42 14.45 -2.32 -20.72
CA LYS A 42 15.89 -2.20 -20.89
C LYS A 42 16.23 -1.95 -22.35
N GLU A 43 17.04 -0.94 -22.61
CA GLU A 43 17.56 -0.56 -23.91
C GLU A 43 19.06 -0.29 -23.75
N ASP A 44 19.91 -0.89 -24.61
CA ASP A 44 21.37 -0.73 -24.58
C ASP A 44 21.98 -0.86 -23.16
N GLN A 45 21.55 -1.88 -22.39
CA GLN A 45 21.94 -2.15 -21.00
C GLN A 45 21.46 -1.12 -19.96
N THR A 46 20.72 -0.09 -20.36
CA THR A 46 20.16 0.94 -19.48
C THR A 46 18.69 0.65 -19.21
N TRP A 47 18.28 0.78 -17.94
CA TRP A 47 16.87 0.72 -17.55
C TRP A 47 16.20 2.06 -17.77
N ASN A 48 15.04 2.03 -18.43
CA ASN A 48 14.23 3.19 -18.77
C ASN A 48 12.82 3.05 -18.23
N LEU A 49 12.21 4.18 -17.87
CA LEU A 49 10.81 4.27 -17.47
C LEU A 49 10.04 5.07 -18.54
N GLU A 50 8.95 4.50 -18.99
CA GLU A 50 8.00 5.16 -19.88
C GLU A 50 6.65 5.32 -19.15
N TRP A 51 6.20 6.56 -18.97
CA TRP A 51 4.89 6.82 -18.38
C TRP A 51 3.76 6.37 -19.32
N LYS A 52 2.80 5.61 -18.80
CA LYS A 52 1.68 5.03 -19.55
C LYS A 52 0.33 5.65 -19.22
N GLY A 53 0.27 6.53 -18.24
CA GLY A 53 -0.95 7.17 -17.77
C GLY A 53 -1.11 7.07 -16.27
N CYS A 54 -2.27 7.47 -15.80
CA CYS A 54 -2.63 7.36 -14.40
C CYS A 54 -4.11 6.99 -14.22
N VAL A 55 -4.43 6.53 -13.02
CA VAL A 55 -5.80 6.31 -12.56
C VAL A 55 -6.06 7.26 -11.38
N SER A 56 -6.86 8.32 -11.62
CA SER A 56 -7.24 9.27 -10.58
C SER A 56 -8.36 8.68 -9.71
N THR A 57 -8.29 8.92 -8.41
CA THR A 57 -9.38 8.61 -7.47
C THR A 57 -10.39 9.75 -7.33
N GLU A 58 -10.18 10.86 -8.05
CA GLU A 58 -10.94 12.10 -7.90
C GLU A 58 -10.97 12.61 -6.44
N ASN A 59 -9.87 12.34 -5.72
CA ASN A 59 -9.70 12.64 -4.29
C ASN A 59 -10.71 11.92 -3.35
N LYS A 60 -11.39 10.89 -3.82
CA LYS A 60 -12.31 10.09 -3.01
C LYS A 60 -11.58 9.28 -1.94
N TYR A 61 -10.39 8.79 -2.27
CA TYR A 61 -9.56 7.97 -1.38
C TYR A 61 -8.28 8.70 -1.02
N TYR A 62 -7.68 8.34 0.12
CA TYR A 62 -6.33 8.76 0.50
C TYR A 62 -5.47 7.52 0.58
N LEU A 63 -4.60 7.35 -0.41
CA LEU A 63 -3.89 6.09 -0.67
C LEU A 63 -2.59 6.02 0.11
N ASN A 64 -2.14 4.80 0.43
CA ASN A 64 -0.81 4.55 0.97
C ASN A 64 0.01 3.68 0.01
N ASP A 65 -0.46 2.48 -0.29
CA ASP A 65 0.28 1.51 -1.06
C ASP A 65 -0.57 0.91 -2.18
N VAL A 66 0.07 0.24 -3.14
CA VAL A 66 -0.54 -0.36 -4.32
C VAL A 66 0.09 -1.72 -4.59
N SER A 67 -0.72 -2.69 -5.03
CA SER A 67 -0.26 -3.98 -5.53
C SER A 67 -0.94 -4.32 -6.86
N LEU A 68 -0.14 -4.56 -7.88
CA LEU A 68 -0.57 -4.83 -9.25
C LEU A 68 -1.04 -6.27 -9.44
N THR A 69 -1.87 -6.47 -10.46
CA THR A 69 -2.19 -7.79 -10.99
C THR A 69 -1.71 -7.92 -12.44
N ASP A 70 -1.51 -9.14 -12.92
CA ASP A 70 -1.13 -9.40 -14.33
C ASP A 70 -2.09 -8.82 -15.35
N SER A 71 -3.37 -8.66 -15.00
CA SER A 71 -4.39 -8.08 -15.88
C SER A 71 -4.27 -6.56 -16.05
N GLY A 72 -3.36 -5.91 -15.29
CA GLY A 72 -3.24 -4.45 -15.23
C GLY A 72 -4.26 -3.79 -14.29
N SER A 73 -5.02 -4.57 -13.53
CA SER A 73 -5.81 -4.13 -12.38
C SER A 73 -4.89 -3.95 -11.18
N PHE A 74 -5.38 -3.34 -10.11
CA PHE A 74 -4.61 -3.21 -8.87
C PHE A 74 -5.49 -3.19 -7.63
N TYR A 75 -4.87 -3.51 -6.50
CA TYR A 75 -5.38 -3.24 -5.16
C TYR A 75 -4.61 -2.06 -4.58
N ALA A 76 -5.26 -1.23 -3.77
CA ALA A 76 -4.59 -0.15 -3.05
C ALA A 76 -5.23 0.05 -1.67
N THR A 77 -4.42 0.46 -0.70
CA THR A 77 -4.91 0.78 0.64
C THR A 77 -5.42 2.22 0.69
N HIS A 78 -6.62 2.40 1.23
CA HIS A 78 -7.17 3.68 1.67
C HIS A 78 -6.95 3.80 3.18
N MET A 79 -6.08 4.72 3.61
CA MET A 79 -5.63 4.84 5.00
C MET A 79 -6.73 5.34 5.94
N PHE A 80 -7.30 6.49 5.60
CA PHE A 80 -8.32 7.20 6.36
C PHE A 80 -8.95 8.31 5.51
N PRO A 81 -10.13 8.85 5.89
CA PRO A 81 -10.74 9.99 5.20
C PRO A 81 -9.79 11.19 5.12
N ARG A 82 -9.74 11.89 3.99
CA ARG A 82 -8.82 13.04 3.80
C ARG A 82 -8.96 14.16 4.84
N ASN A 83 -10.12 14.30 5.43
CA ASN A 83 -10.39 15.27 6.52
C ASN A 83 -10.21 14.65 7.93
N PHE A 84 -9.41 13.59 8.04
CA PHE A 84 -9.13 12.92 9.31
C PHE A 84 -8.28 13.83 10.19
N SER A 85 -8.84 14.29 11.31
CA SER A 85 -8.15 15.23 12.20
C SER A 85 -7.08 14.53 13.05
N MET A 86 -6.15 15.31 13.61
CA MET A 86 -5.12 14.80 14.52
C MET A 86 -5.73 14.15 15.76
N GLU A 87 -6.83 14.71 16.29
CA GLU A 87 -7.52 14.12 17.44
C GLU A 87 -8.07 12.72 17.10
N LYS A 88 -8.68 12.56 15.92
CA LYS A 88 -9.17 11.26 15.45
C LYS A 88 -8.01 10.27 15.23
N TRP A 89 -6.87 10.76 14.77
CA TRP A 89 -5.68 9.93 14.61
C TRP A 89 -5.16 9.43 15.95
N ILE A 90 -5.08 10.30 16.97
CA ILE A 90 -4.71 9.93 18.34
C ILE A 90 -5.71 8.90 18.91
N LEU A 91 -7.01 9.14 18.73
CA LEU A 91 -8.03 8.18 19.16
C LEU A 91 -7.90 6.84 18.43
N ALA A 92 -7.62 6.84 17.13
CA ALA A 92 -7.39 5.62 16.36
C ALA A 92 -6.15 4.85 16.86
N TYR A 93 -5.10 5.56 17.23
CA TYR A 93 -3.90 4.96 17.83
C TYR A 93 -4.22 4.21 19.13
N TYR A 94 -5.01 4.80 20.03
CA TYR A 94 -5.33 4.17 21.31
C TYR A 94 -6.44 3.12 21.23
N PHE A 95 -7.47 3.36 20.45
CA PHE A 95 -8.67 2.52 20.40
C PHE A 95 -8.68 1.55 19.21
N LYS A 96 -7.70 1.63 18.31
CA LYS A 96 -7.54 0.71 17.17
C LYS A 96 -8.80 0.54 16.29
N PHE A 97 -9.65 1.58 16.20
CA PHE A 97 -10.85 1.49 15.36
C PHE A 97 -10.51 1.57 13.87
N ASN A 98 -11.39 1.05 13.04
CA ASN A 98 -11.22 1.02 11.59
C ASN A 98 -11.22 2.44 11.01
N THR A 99 -10.16 2.81 10.30
CA THR A 99 -10.01 4.11 9.63
C THR A 99 -10.10 4.01 8.12
N GLY A 100 -9.78 2.85 7.56
CA GLY A 100 -9.71 2.62 6.12
C GLY A 100 -9.95 1.16 5.73
N PHE A 101 -9.68 0.86 4.48
CA PHE A 101 -9.91 -0.44 3.84
C PHE A 101 -9.12 -0.53 2.53
N VAL A 102 -9.14 -1.69 1.87
CA VAL A 102 -8.57 -1.87 0.53
C VAL A 102 -9.60 -1.53 -0.54
N ILE A 103 -9.15 -0.89 -1.61
CA ILE A 103 -9.89 -0.71 -2.85
C ILE A 103 -9.28 -1.58 -3.95
N LYS A 104 -10.11 -2.07 -4.87
CA LYS A 104 -9.71 -2.70 -6.12
C LYS A 104 -10.10 -1.81 -7.28
N TRP A 105 -9.21 -1.64 -8.25
CA TRP A 105 -9.54 -0.99 -9.52
C TRP A 105 -9.43 -1.94 -10.68
N GLU A 106 -10.41 -1.87 -11.57
CA GLU A 106 -10.46 -2.62 -12.81
C GLU A 106 -10.91 -1.70 -13.95
N LYS A 107 -10.27 -1.81 -15.11
CA LYS A 107 -10.55 -0.92 -16.25
C LYS A 107 -12.03 -0.89 -16.67
N LYS A 108 -12.76 -2.00 -16.54
CA LYS A 108 -14.17 -2.09 -16.93
C LYS A 108 -15.12 -1.61 -15.84
N ASN A 109 -14.76 -1.84 -14.58
CA ASN A 109 -15.68 -1.70 -13.43
C ASN A 109 -15.36 -0.46 -12.58
N GLY A 110 -14.20 0.16 -12.79
CA GLY A 110 -13.71 1.24 -11.94
C GLY A 110 -13.31 0.74 -10.55
N PHE A 111 -13.53 1.55 -9.52
CA PHE A 111 -13.18 1.24 -8.15
C PHE A 111 -14.26 0.43 -7.44
N THR A 112 -13.83 -0.59 -6.71
CA THR A 112 -14.65 -1.40 -5.79
C THR A 112 -14.02 -1.36 -4.39
N GLU A 113 -14.81 -1.07 -3.38
CA GLU A 113 -14.38 -1.03 -1.98
C GLU A 113 -14.48 -2.44 -1.35
N LEU A 114 -13.37 -2.95 -0.85
CA LEU A 114 -13.32 -4.24 -0.18
C LEU A 114 -13.53 -4.06 1.34
N ARG A 115 -14.76 -3.72 1.75
CA ARG A 115 -15.07 -3.34 3.14
C ARG A 115 -14.79 -4.44 4.18
N TYR A 116 -14.68 -5.70 3.77
CA TYR A 116 -14.27 -6.79 4.65
C TYR A 116 -12.77 -6.71 5.06
N THR A 117 -11.99 -5.85 4.40
CA THR A 117 -10.60 -5.55 4.78
C THR A 117 -10.48 -4.30 5.65
N SER A 118 -11.56 -3.83 6.28
CA SER A 118 -11.51 -2.63 7.11
C SER A 118 -10.65 -2.83 8.35
N GLY A 119 -9.79 -1.82 8.65
CA GLY A 119 -8.89 -1.88 9.79
C GLY A 119 -8.32 -0.53 10.19
N ALA A 120 -7.51 -0.53 11.24
CA ALA A 120 -6.90 0.66 11.80
C ALA A 120 -5.63 1.04 11.04
N TYR A 121 -5.74 2.00 10.14
CA TYR A 121 -4.71 2.51 9.27
C TYR A 121 -4.13 1.43 8.36
N PRO A 122 -4.91 0.98 7.33
CA PRO A 122 -4.35 0.15 6.26
C PRO A 122 -3.15 0.86 5.60
N ASN A 123 -2.00 0.19 5.61
CA ASN A 123 -0.73 0.71 5.12
C ASN A 123 -0.26 -0.14 3.94
N GLY A 124 0.82 -0.89 4.05
CA GLY A 124 1.30 -1.77 3.00
C GLY A 124 0.33 -2.90 2.65
N LEU A 125 0.35 -3.34 1.40
CA LEU A 125 -0.40 -4.51 0.95
C LEU A 125 0.39 -5.32 -0.08
N SER A 126 0.12 -6.61 -0.17
CA SER A 126 0.72 -7.49 -1.17
C SER A 126 -0.28 -8.52 -1.68
N TYR A 127 -0.47 -8.57 -2.99
CA TYR A 127 -1.33 -9.54 -3.67
C TYR A 127 -0.54 -10.78 -4.06
N ASP A 128 -1.07 -11.94 -3.74
CA ASP A 128 -0.58 -13.25 -4.14
C ASP A 128 -1.42 -13.79 -5.30
N PRO A 129 -0.90 -13.78 -6.53
CA PRO A 129 -1.64 -14.24 -7.70
C PRO A 129 -1.85 -15.76 -7.74
N GLU A 130 -1.00 -16.56 -7.09
CA GLU A 130 -1.12 -18.02 -7.12
C GLU A 130 -2.24 -18.52 -6.22
N LYS A 131 -2.37 -17.95 -5.03
CA LYS A 131 -3.39 -18.33 -4.05
C LYS A 131 -4.64 -17.45 -4.10
N ASN A 132 -4.60 -16.35 -4.86
CA ASN A 132 -5.60 -15.30 -4.86
C ASN A 132 -5.83 -14.71 -3.45
N TYR A 133 -4.73 -14.49 -2.73
CA TYR A 133 -4.73 -13.93 -1.38
C TYR A 133 -4.28 -12.48 -1.38
N LEU A 134 -4.67 -11.75 -0.35
CA LEU A 134 -4.25 -10.38 -0.11
C LEU A 134 -3.77 -10.24 1.33
N ALA A 135 -2.49 -9.91 1.50
CA ALA A 135 -1.94 -9.52 2.78
C ALA A 135 -2.03 -8.01 2.95
N VAL A 136 -2.48 -7.55 4.12
CA VAL A 136 -2.69 -6.13 4.43
C VAL A 136 -2.11 -5.80 5.80
N ASN A 137 -1.26 -4.80 5.84
CA ASN A 137 -0.72 -4.24 7.08
C ASN A 137 -1.68 -3.20 7.66
N TYR A 138 -1.94 -3.30 8.96
CA TYR A 138 -2.69 -2.30 9.73
C TYR A 138 -1.74 -1.63 10.71
N ASN A 139 -1.19 -0.49 10.32
CA ASN A 139 -0.14 0.19 11.08
C ASN A 139 -0.57 0.53 12.52
N LEU A 140 -1.71 1.22 12.70
CA LEU A 140 -2.26 1.48 14.01
C LEU A 140 -2.91 0.25 14.67
N GLY A 141 -3.19 -0.79 13.89
CA GLY A 141 -3.75 -2.05 14.37
C GLY A 141 -2.73 -3.02 14.94
N ASP A 142 -1.44 -2.75 14.78
CA ASP A 142 -0.32 -3.62 15.16
C ASP A 142 -0.50 -5.05 14.63
N SER A 143 -0.91 -5.18 13.36
CA SER A 143 -1.21 -6.48 12.77
C SER A 143 -1.05 -6.49 11.25
N THR A 144 -0.72 -7.67 10.72
CA THR A 144 -0.82 -8.03 9.31
C THR A 144 -1.91 -9.08 9.16
N SER A 145 -2.85 -8.85 8.26
CA SER A 145 -3.97 -9.77 8.01
C SER A 145 -3.89 -10.37 6.63
N LEU A 146 -4.23 -11.65 6.52
CA LEU A 146 -4.32 -12.38 5.25
C LEU A 146 -5.77 -12.66 4.92
N TYR A 147 -6.17 -12.34 3.69
CA TYR A 147 -7.53 -12.51 3.16
C TYR A 147 -7.53 -13.41 1.94
N ASP A 148 -8.53 -14.29 1.84
CA ASP A 148 -8.92 -14.95 0.62
C ASP A 148 -9.87 -14.03 -0.16
N LEU A 149 -9.51 -13.67 -1.38
CA LEU A 149 -10.27 -12.73 -2.20
C LEU A 149 -11.51 -13.37 -2.85
N GLU A 150 -11.53 -14.70 -3.02
CA GLU A 150 -12.67 -15.42 -3.58
C GLU A 150 -13.79 -15.57 -2.55
N SER A 151 -13.47 -16.15 -1.39
CA SER A 151 -14.42 -16.33 -0.30
C SER A 151 -14.67 -15.07 0.53
N LYS A 152 -13.81 -14.05 0.39
CA LYS A 152 -13.79 -12.81 1.19
C LYS A 152 -13.58 -13.08 2.69
N GLN A 153 -12.94 -14.19 3.00
CA GLN A 153 -12.71 -14.61 4.38
C GLN A 153 -11.35 -14.11 4.88
N HIS A 154 -11.31 -13.81 6.15
CA HIS A 154 -10.11 -13.56 6.89
C HIS A 154 -9.45 -14.90 7.23
N LEU A 155 -8.24 -15.16 6.71
CA LEU A 155 -7.55 -16.42 6.88
C LEU A 155 -6.66 -16.44 8.13
N ALA A 156 -5.91 -15.35 8.36
CA ALA A 156 -4.96 -15.25 9.45
C ALA A 156 -4.75 -13.79 9.88
N ILE A 157 -4.41 -13.62 11.16
CA ILE A 157 -3.92 -12.37 11.73
C ILE A 157 -2.56 -12.64 12.37
N TYR A 158 -1.55 -11.91 11.92
CA TYR A 158 -0.22 -11.93 12.50
C TYR A 158 -0.02 -10.66 13.33
N LYS A 159 0.48 -10.81 14.56
CA LYS A 159 0.85 -9.66 15.38
C LYS A 159 2.18 -9.10 14.86
N THR A 160 2.14 -7.87 14.37
CA THR A 160 3.29 -7.11 13.88
C THR A 160 3.26 -5.73 14.50
N ASN A 161 4.41 -5.17 14.87
CA ASN A 161 4.45 -3.88 15.57
C ASN A 161 4.48 -2.72 14.55
N SER A 162 3.46 -1.89 14.52
CA SER A 162 3.33 -0.77 13.57
C SER A 162 3.81 -1.12 12.16
N PRO A 163 3.23 -2.16 11.50
CA PRO A 163 3.71 -2.63 10.21
C PRO A 163 3.48 -1.55 9.14
N ASP A 164 4.49 -1.39 8.30
CA ASP A 164 4.52 -0.40 7.21
C ASP A 164 4.38 -1.12 5.87
N ASN A 165 5.47 -1.37 5.15
CA ASN A 165 5.45 -2.03 3.86
C ASN A 165 5.47 -3.56 3.98
N ILE A 166 4.96 -4.24 2.95
CA ILE A 166 4.93 -5.70 2.85
C ILE A 166 5.18 -6.13 1.41
N VAL A 167 5.91 -7.21 1.24
CA VAL A 167 6.15 -7.82 -0.07
C VAL A 167 6.08 -9.34 0.03
N LEU A 168 5.50 -9.98 -0.99
CA LEU A 168 5.59 -11.43 -1.16
C LEU A 168 6.91 -11.78 -1.85
N GLN A 169 7.76 -12.53 -1.18
CA GLN A 169 9.07 -12.97 -1.65
C GLN A 169 9.28 -14.45 -1.31
N ASP A 170 9.62 -15.28 -2.29
CA ASP A 170 9.99 -16.71 -2.10
C ASP A 170 8.98 -17.50 -1.23
N ASN A 171 7.68 -17.30 -1.46
CA ASN A 171 6.56 -17.93 -0.71
C ASN A 171 6.30 -17.39 0.71
N ASP A 172 6.97 -16.36 1.16
CA ASP A 172 6.72 -15.73 2.45
C ASP A 172 6.40 -14.24 2.30
N TYR A 173 5.64 -13.67 3.23
CA TYR A 173 5.42 -12.24 3.32
C TYR A 173 6.49 -11.62 4.21
N TRP A 174 7.24 -10.67 3.66
CA TRP A 174 8.24 -9.88 4.37
C TRP A 174 7.62 -8.54 4.76
N VAL A 175 7.50 -8.31 6.04
CA VAL A 175 6.85 -7.13 6.62
C VAL A 175 7.90 -6.26 7.29
N VAL A 176 8.01 -5.01 6.85
CA VAL A 176 8.80 -3.98 7.55
C VAL A 176 7.92 -3.31 8.60
N SER A 177 8.45 -3.16 9.80
CA SER A 177 7.74 -2.61 10.94
C SER A 177 8.56 -1.52 11.63
N HIS A 178 7.87 -0.51 12.16
CA HIS A 178 8.46 0.49 13.04
C HIS A 178 8.42 0.01 14.49
N ASP A 179 9.59 -0.11 15.12
CA ASP A 179 9.70 -0.52 16.52
C ASP A 179 9.74 0.68 17.49
N SER A 180 8.94 1.69 17.19
CA SER A 180 8.87 2.93 17.95
C SER A 180 7.43 3.27 18.34
N ASN A 181 7.27 3.96 19.45
CA ASN A 181 5.97 4.49 19.87
C ASN A 181 5.70 5.86 19.24
N ILE A 182 4.45 6.34 19.36
CA ILE A 182 4.00 7.61 18.80
C ILE A 182 4.82 8.82 19.29
N TYR A 183 5.31 8.80 20.54
CA TYR A 183 6.10 9.92 21.10
C TYR A 183 7.48 9.98 20.47
N ASP A 184 8.11 8.82 20.27
CA ASP A 184 9.40 8.74 19.59
C ASP A 184 9.27 9.19 18.13
N TYR A 185 8.18 8.79 17.46
CA TYR A 185 7.88 9.21 16.10
C TYR A 185 7.69 10.72 15.98
N ALA A 186 6.91 11.33 16.90
CA ALA A 186 6.68 12.78 16.93
C ALA A 186 7.98 13.56 17.21
N ARG A 187 8.83 13.06 18.11
CA ARG A 187 10.13 13.67 18.42
C ARG A 187 11.11 13.54 17.25
N CYS A 188 11.04 12.43 16.52
CA CYS A 188 11.87 12.16 15.37
C CYS A 188 11.63 13.16 14.25
N GLY A 189 10.37 13.45 13.92
CA GLY A 189 10.02 14.40 12.87
C GLY A 189 10.50 15.84 13.11
N LEU A 190 11.00 16.15 14.31
CA LEU A 190 11.58 17.44 14.67
C LEU A 190 13.12 17.44 14.64
N ASN A 191 13.76 16.32 14.31
CA ASN A 191 15.21 16.14 14.39
C ASN A 191 15.75 15.53 13.11
N GLU A 192 16.58 16.27 12.37
CA GLU A 192 17.18 15.84 11.10
C GLU A 192 18.09 14.58 11.22
N ASN A 193 18.58 14.28 12.41
CA ASN A 193 19.44 13.12 12.67
C ASN A 193 18.73 11.99 13.41
N CYS A 194 17.41 11.91 13.29
CA CYS A 194 16.65 10.89 13.98
C CYS A 194 16.79 9.52 13.30
N THR A 195 17.13 8.51 14.11
CA THR A 195 17.13 7.10 13.72
C THR A 195 16.16 6.34 14.63
N LEU A 196 15.03 5.90 14.09
CA LEU A 196 14.10 5.03 14.83
C LEU A 196 14.42 3.55 14.53
N PRO A 197 14.26 2.67 15.51
CA PRO A 197 14.42 1.25 15.29
C PRO A 197 13.35 0.71 14.36
N TRP A 198 13.72 -0.31 13.61
CA TRP A 198 12.84 -1.05 12.70
C TRP A 198 13.17 -2.53 12.72
N SER A 199 12.23 -3.34 12.29
CA SER A 199 12.40 -4.79 12.15
C SER A 199 11.80 -5.31 10.86
N ILE A 200 12.21 -6.51 10.47
CA ILE A 200 11.58 -7.29 9.39
C ILE A 200 11.04 -8.57 10.00
N SER A 201 9.75 -8.80 9.80
CA SER A 201 9.09 -10.07 10.13
C SER A 201 8.85 -10.88 8.87
N ILE A 202 9.10 -12.18 8.92
CA ILE A 202 8.80 -13.13 7.85
C ILE A 202 7.58 -13.93 8.28
N LEU A 203 6.50 -13.82 7.51
CA LEU A 203 5.21 -14.46 7.80
C LEU A 203 4.97 -15.55 6.75
N ASN A 204 4.62 -16.74 7.20
CA ASN A 204 4.28 -17.84 6.30
C ASN A 204 3.06 -17.48 5.44
N ARG A 205 3.17 -17.81 4.16
CA ARG A 205 2.12 -17.64 3.14
C ARG A 205 0.92 -18.56 3.35
#